data_115cd710c99e9e6288de95a8a19b7d9e
#
_entry.id   115cd710c99e9e6288de95a8a19b7d9e
#
_cell.length_a   1.000
_cell.length_b   1.000
_cell.length_c   1.000
_cell.angle_alpha   90.00
_cell.angle_beta   90.00
_cell.angle_gamma   90.00
#
_symmetry.space_group_name_H-M   'P 1'
#
loop_
_entity.id
_entity.type
_entity.pdbx_description
1 polymer ?
#
loop_
_entity_poly.entity_id
_entity_poly.type
_entity_poly.pdbx_seq_one_letter_code
_entity_poly.pdbx_strand_id
1 'polypeptide(L)'
;MDMETIEKTKPILMAKIEGRLPSHASHKINRAEMFEFEFNGKKYPAFAGDTIASALWAAGVKVLGRSFKYHRPRGAFAFTSADCNTLVRVDDEPNVQASTRLVQPGMVVSPQNTWPSLDADIMSLSALGSRFMPVGFYYKTFIRPKALWPTYEKILRAAAGLGYVTTDVPDVHYDKKYAFADVLVIGGGPAGMSAALSAAKTGARVLLLEEYPFLGGHLAYERQMVDISDGSVAANELAERLARQVANQPNIQV
;
A
#
# COMPACT_ATOMS: atom_id res chain seq x y z
N MET A 1 1.18 2.33 -34.24
CA MET A 1 1.77 3.32 -33.33
C MET A 1 3.11 3.67 -33.92
N ASP A 2 3.23 4.88 -34.50
CA ASP A 2 4.36 5.26 -35.35
C ASP A 2 5.66 5.37 -34.57
N MET A 3 6.76 4.97 -35.22
CA MET A 3 8.12 5.04 -34.66
C MET A 3 8.48 6.43 -34.13
N GLU A 4 7.93 7.49 -34.73
CA GLU A 4 8.12 8.88 -34.31
C GLU A 4 7.46 9.21 -32.95
N THR A 5 6.37 8.53 -32.60
CA THR A 5 5.71 8.65 -31.29
C THR A 5 6.51 7.93 -30.21
N ILE A 6 7.18 6.82 -30.55
CA ILE A 6 8.02 6.06 -29.62
C ILE A 6 9.30 6.84 -29.26
N GLU A 7 9.86 7.57 -30.22
CA GLU A 7 11.11 8.31 -30.02
C GLU A 7 10.91 9.61 -29.20
N LYS A 8 9.74 10.26 -29.32
CA LYS A 8 9.37 11.42 -28.51
C LYS A 8 8.96 11.07 -27.06
N THR A 9 8.47 9.85 -26.84
CA THR A 9 8.04 9.37 -25.52
C THR A 9 9.19 8.84 -24.67
N LYS A 10 10.26 8.34 -25.32
CA LYS A 10 11.45 7.78 -24.66
C LYS A 10 12.15 8.73 -23.67
N PRO A 11 12.42 10.03 -24.01
CA PRO A 11 13.10 10.94 -23.09
C PRO A 11 12.26 11.27 -21.84
N ILE A 12 10.95 11.38 -21.99
CA ILE A 12 10.04 11.67 -20.87
C ILE A 12 9.92 10.46 -19.93
N LEU A 13 9.91 9.27 -20.51
CA LEU A 13 9.87 8.01 -19.75
C LEU A 13 11.18 7.80 -18.97
N MET A 14 12.34 8.04 -19.60
CA MET A 14 13.65 7.95 -18.96
C MET A 14 13.82 8.97 -17.82
N ALA A 15 13.42 10.23 -18.01
CA ALA A 15 13.48 11.25 -16.97
C ALA A 15 12.63 10.89 -15.73
N LYS A 16 11.50 10.19 -15.92
CA LYS A 16 10.65 9.71 -14.82
C LYS A 16 11.23 8.49 -14.09
N ILE A 17 12.26 7.86 -14.62
CA ILE A 17 12.94 6.70 -14.03
C ILE A 17 14.18 7.12 -13.22
N GLU A 18 14.74 8.30 -13.50
CA GLU A 18 15.99 8.80 -12.87
C GLU A 18 15.89 9.01 -11.35
N GLY A 19 14.70 9.13 -10.80
CA GLY A 19 14.47 9.26 -9.34
C GLY A 19 14.69 7.98 -8.53
N ARG A 20 15.14 6.88 -9.16
CA ARG A 20 15.33 5.59 -8.48
C ARG A 20 16.75 5.44 -7.96
N LEU A 21 16.86 4.81 -6.79
CA LEU A 21 18.16 4.36 -6.28
C LEU A 21 18.82 3.34 -7.24
N PRO A 22 20.16 3.22 -7.23
CA PRO A 22 20.85 2.18 -7.95
C PRO A 22 20.31 0.78 -7.62
N SER A 23 20.44 -0.16 -8.57
CA SER A 23 20.02 -1.54 -8.33
C SER A 23 20.81 -2.16 -7.19
N HIS A 24 20.13 -2.96 -6.37
CA HIS A 24 20.72 -3.69 -5.25
C HIS A 24 20.13 -5.10 -5.18
N ALA A 25 20.92 -6.07 -4.72
CA ALA A 25 20.51 -7.48 -4.67
C ALA A 25 19.25 -7.72 -3.80
N SER A 26 19.01 -6.87 -2.79
CA SER A 26 17.81 -6.96 -1.94
C SER A 26 16.54 -6.37 -2.57
N HIS A 27 16.62 -5.75 -3.75
CA HIS A 27 15.44 -5.20 -4.41
C HIS A 27 14.57 -6.32 -4.94
N LYS A 28 13.27 -6.25 -4.65
CA LYS A 28 12.26 -7.18 -5.20
C LYS A 28 11.65 -6.67 -6.51
N ILE A 29 12.20 -5.58 -7.07
CA ILE A 29 11.74 -4.95 -8.31
C ILE A 29 12.54 -5.51 -9.47
N ASN A 30 11.87 -6.10 -10.46
CA ASN A 30 12.47 -6.57 -11.71
C ASN A 30 12.58 -5.42 -12.72
N ARG A 31 13.76 -4.82 -12.85
CA ARG A 31 13.99 -3.69 -13.76
C ARG A 31 14.07 -4.07 -15.24
N ALA A 32 14.06 -5.35 -15.56
CA ALA A 32 14.01 -5.83 -16.95
C ALA A 32 12.59 -5.80 -17.52
N GLU A 33 11.57 -5.74 -16.66
CA GLU A 33 10.17 -5.76 -17.05
C GLU A 33 9.50 -4.45 -16.68
N MET A 34 9.34 -3.58 -17.67
CA MET A 34 8.73 -2.25 -17.54
C MET A 34 7.39 -2.19 -18.25
N PHE A 35 6.42 -1.55 -17.62
CA PHE A 35 5.10 -1.28 -18.18
C PHE A 35 4.55 0.05 -17.69
N GLU A 36 3.39 0.45 -18.20
CA GLU A 36 2.72 1.68 -17.81
C GLU A 36 1.42 1.38 -17.05
N PHE A 37 1.10 2.28 -16.14
CA PHE A 37 -0.20 2.37 -15.47
C PHE A 37 -0.66 3.82 -15.42
N GLU A 38 -1.91 4.07 -15.09
CA GLU A 38 -2.48 5.40 -15.01
C GLU A 38 -2.67 5.85 -13.55
N PHE A 39 -2.33 7.10 -13.26
CA PHE A 39 -2.69 7.77 -12.01
C PHE A 39 -3.19 9.18 -12.29
N ASN A 40 -4.38 9.51 -11.78
CA ASN A 40 -5.01 10.84 -11.91
C ASN A 40 -5.06 11.31 -13.38
N GLY A 41 -5.41 10.41 -14.32
CA GLY A 41 -5.50 10.68 -15.75
C GLY A 41 -4.14 10.80 -16.47
N LYS A 42 -3.02 10.48 -15.84
CA LYS A 42 -1.68 10.56 -16.43
C LYS A 42 -0.99 9.19 -16.35
N LYS A 43 -0.29 8.82 -17.43
CA LYS A 43 0.48 7.58 -17.50
C LYS A 43 1.82 7.70 -16.78
N TYR A 44 2.19 6.67 -16.06
CA TYR A 44 3.44 6.55 -15.32
C TYR A 44 4.10 5.20 -15.59
N PRO A 45 5.44 5.15 -15.68
CA PRO A 45 6.17 3.90 -15.80
C PRO A 45 6.29 3.19 -14.45
N ALA A 46 6.21 1.88 -14.48
CA ALA A 46 6.47 0.99 -13.35
C ALA A 46 7.29 -0.21 -13.80
N PHE A 47 7.93 -0.86 -12.85
CA PHE A 47 8.59 -2.14 -13.06
C PHE A 47 7.83 -3.26 -12.34
N ALA A 48 7.94 -4.48 -12.81
CA ALA A 48 7.38 -5.63 -12.11
C ALA A 48 7.94 -5.71 -10.68
N GLY A 49 7.03 -5.82 -9.69
CA GLY A 49 7.37 -5.77 -8.27
C GLY A 49 7.28 -4.37 -7.62
N ASP A 50 7.04 -3.30 -8.41
CA ASP A 50 6.70 -2.02 -7.82
C ASP A 50 5.34 -2.06 -7.14
N THR A 51 5.21 -1.38 -6.01
CA THR A 51 3.91 -0.96 -5.49
C THR A 51 3.47 0.33 -6.18
N ILE A 52 2.17 0.64 -6.12
CA ILE A 52 1.65 1.91 -6.67
C ILE A 52 2.42 3.10 -6.08
N ALA A 53 2.63 3.11 -4.76
CA ALA A 53 3.36 4.19 -4.10
C ALA A 53 4.82 4.27 -4.53
N SER A 54 5.53 3.14 -4.67
CA SER A 54 6.95 3.14 -5.08
C SER A 54 7.14 3.62 -6.50
N ALA A 55 6.28 3.20 -7.43
CA ALA A 55 6.31 3.64 -8.81
C ALA A 55 6.04 5.15 -8.94
N LEU A 56 5.00 5.65 -8.27
CA LEU A 56 4.64 7.07 -8.27
C LEU A 56 5.71 7.93 -7.62
N TRP A 57 6.26 7.49 -6.49
CA TRP A 57 7.34 8.19 -5.81
C TRP A 57 8.59 8.31 -6.68
N ALA A 58 8.98 7.23 -7.35
CA ALA A 58 10.09 7.23 -8.28
C ALA A 58 9.86 8.16 -9.50
N ALA A 59 8.60 8.34 -9.89
CA ALA A 59 8.20 9.30 -10.92
C ALA A 59 8.04 10.75 -10.40
N GLY A 60 8.39 11.02 -9.14
CA GLY A 60 8.29 12.34 -8.52
C GLY A 60 6.91 12.72 -7.99
N VAL A 61 5.93 11.82 -8.04
CA VAL A 61 4.57 12.04 -7.52
C VAL A 61 4.57 11.75 -6.03
N LYS A 62 4.46 12.80 -5.23
CA LYS A 62 4.52 12.69 -3.76
C LYS A 62 3.17 12.82 -3.08
N VAL A 63 2.16 13.33 -3.78
CA VAL A 63 0.80 13.49 -3.27
C VAL A 63 -0.10 12.48 -3.94
N LEU A 64 -0.73 11.61 -3.15
CA LEU A 64 -1.59 10.53 -3.62
C LEU A 64 -3.07 10.78 -3.34
N GLY A 65 -3.37 11.66 -2.40
CA GLY A 65 -4.72 12.01 -2.01
C GLY A 65 -4.74 13.21 -1.08
N ARG A 66 -5.89 13.46 -0.48
CA ARG A 66 -6.10 14.58 0.44
C ARG A 66 -6.72 14.10 1.75
N SER A 67 -6.50 14.85 2.85
CA SER A 67 -7.09 14.54 4.14
C SER A 67 -8.57 14.89 4.17
N PHE A 68 -9.35 14.16 4.94
CA PHE A 68 -10.79 14.33 5.07
C PHE A 68 -11.23 15.77 5.43
N LYS A 69 -10.63 16.34 6.47
CA LYS A 69 -11.18 17.57 7.08
C LYS A 69 -10.71 18.86 6.42
N TYR A 70 -9.42 18.92 6.11
CA TYR A 70 -8.78 20.14 5.61
C TYR A 70 -8.20 19.97 4.22
N HIS A 71 -8.45 18.85 3.57
CA HIS A 71 -7.91 18.54 2.25
C HIS A 71 -6.40 18.79 2.11
N ARG A 72 -5.67 18.56 3.19
CA ARG A 72 -4.20 18.66 3.19
C ARG A 72 -3.60 17.55 2.33
N PRO A 73 -2.54 17.84 1.55
CA PRO A 73 -1.87 16.82 0.76
C PRO A 73 -1.44 15.61 1.60
N ARG A 74 -1.68 14.42 1.08
CA ARG A 74 -1.30 13.13 1.67
C ARG A 74 -0.50 12.33 0.67
N GLY A 75 0.54 11.68 1.12
CA GLY A 75 1.40 10.82 0.31
C GLY A 75 2.04 9.74 1.17
N ALA A 76 2.91 8.94 0.56
CA ALA A 76 3.56 7.85 1.24
C ALA A 76 4.40 8.36 2.42
N PHE A 77 4.19 7.76 3.58
CA PHE A 77 4.90 8.05 4.82
C PHE A 77 5.85 6.91 5.21
N ALA A 78 5.36 5.69 5.22
CA ALA A 78 6.12 4.53 5.68
C ALA A 78 6.35 3.46 4.60
N PHE A 79 5.67 3.53 3.45
CA PHE A 79 5.70 2.50 2.39
C PHE A 79 5.41 1.06 2.89
N THR A 80 4.63 0.93 3.95
CA THR A 80 4.26 -0.35 4.57
C THR A 80 2.75 -0.46 4.72
N SER A 81 2.24 -1.61 5.15
CA SER A 81 0.82 -1.83 5.48
C SER A 81 0.31 -0.90 6.59
N ALA A 82 1.19 -0.34 7.41
CA ALA A 82 0.83 0.64 8.43
C ALA A 82 0.59 2.07 7.89
N ASP A 83 0.84 2.31 6.59
CA ASP A 83 0.69 3.64 5.98
C ASP A 83 -0.77 3.95 5.67
N CYS A 84 -1.41 4.74 6.51
CA CYS A 84 -2.79 5.18 6.34
C CYS A 84 -2.97 6.38 5.38
N ASN A 85 -1.88 6.95 4.84
CA ASN A 85 -1.94 8.13 3.98
C ASN A 85 -1.94 7.82 2.49
N THR A 86 -1.87 6.55 2.12
CA THR A 86 -1.69 6.10 0.74
C THR A 86 -2.94 5.42 0.17
N LEU A 87 -4.11 5.74 0.69
CA LEU A 87 -5.37 5.20 0.18
C LEU A 87 -5.71 5.81 -1.16
N VAL A 88 -5.90 4.95 -2.14
CA VAL A 88 -6.28 5.28 -3.52
C VAL A 88 -7.43 4.38 -3.96
N ARG A 89 -8.04 4.70 -5.08
CA ARG A 89 -8.95 3.82 -5.79
C ARG A 89 -8.21 3.16 -6.94
N VAL A 90 -8.34 1.86 -7.08
CA VAL A 90 -7.80 1.07 -8.18
C VAL A 90 -8.96 0.51 -8.97
N ASP A 91 -9.12 0.93 -10.21
CA ASP A 91 -10.28 0.61 -11.03
C ASP A 91 -11.58 0.87 -10.25
N ASP A 92 -12.34 -0.14 -9.89
CA ASP A 92 -13.56 -0.04 -9.08
C ASP A 92 -13.35 -0.35 -7.59
N GLU A 93 -12.15 -0.72 -7.17
CA GLU A 93 -11.81 -1.04 -5.78
C GLU A 93 -11.43 0.22 -4.99
N PRO A 94 -12.23 0.70 -4.04
CA PRO A 94 -11.90 1.84 -3.21
C PRO A 94 -11.00 1.46 -2.02
N ASN A 95 -10.33 2.44 -1.44
CA ASN A 95 -9.53 2.31 -0.22
C ASN A 95 -8.36 1.32 -0.34
N VAL A 96 -7.82 1.17 -1.54
CA VAL A 96 -6.65 0.37 -1.79
C VAL A 96 -5.41 1.07 -1.24
N GLN A 97 -4.60 0.35 -0.52
CA GLN A 97 -3.36 0.86 0.04
C GLN A 97 -2.25 0.86 -1.02
N ALA A 98 -1.89 2.04 -1.52
CA ALA A 98 -0.91 2.17 -2.60
C ALA A 98 0.50 1.71 -2.19
N SER A 99 0.83 1.70 -0.90
CA SER A 99 2.11 1.24 -0.37
C SER A 99 2.30 -0.28 -0.40
N THR A 100 1.22 -1.05 -0.54
CA THR A 100 1.26 -2.52 -0.53
C THR A 100 0.76 -3.16 -1.82
N ARG A 101 -0.14 -2.50 -2.55
CA ARG A 101 -0.69 -2.99 -3.80
C ARG A 101 0.36 -2.95 -4.91
N LEU A 102 0.69 -4.11 -5.47
CA LEU A 102 1.56 -4.20 -6.63
C LEU A 102 0.89 -3.60 -7.87
N VAL A 103 1.67 -2.87 -8.65
CA VAL A 103 1.20 -2.32 -9.92
C VAL A 103 1.09 -3.42 -10.96
N GLN A 104 0.04 -3.34 -11.78
CA GLN A 104 -0.17 -4.21 -12.93
C GLN A 104 -0.24 -3.39 -14.22
N PRO A 105 0.12 -3.97 -15.38
CA PRO A 105 0.00 -3.29 -16.67
C PRO A 105 -1.42 -2.80 -16.93
N GLY A 106 -1.54 -1.52 -17.31
CA GLY A 106 -2.83 -0.91 -17.64
C GLY A 106 -3.75 -0.59 -16.46
N MET A 107 -3.33 -0.82 -15.21
CA MET A 107 -4.09 -0.47 -14.01
C MET A 107 -4.43 1.02 -14.00
N VAL A 108 -5.67 1.37 -13.64
CA VAL A 108 -6.14 2.75 -13.49
C VAL A 108 -6.26 3.08 -12.01
N VAL A 109 -5.46 4.04 -11.57
CA VAL A 109 -5.44 4.49 -10.18
C VAL A 109 -5.94 5.91 -10.07
N SER A 110 -6.87 6.15 -9.15
CA SER A 110 -7.44 7.47 -8.90
C SER A 110 -7.20 7.91 -7.46
N PRO A 111 -6.89 9.19 -7.23
CA PRO A 111 -6.79 9.73 -5.89
C PRO A 111 -8.17 9.73 -5.21
N GLN A 112 -8.20 9.54 -3.90
CA GLN A 112 -9.41 9.68 -3.12
C GLN A 112 -9.46 11.02 -2.38
N ASN A 113 -10.68 11.43 -2.03
CA ASN A 113 -10.95 12.67 -1.29
C ASN A 113 -10.45 13.94 -2.01
N THR A 114 -10.69 14.02 -3.31
CA THR A 114 -10.36 15.19 -4.15
C THR A 114 -11.51 15.52 -5.08
N TRP A 115 -11.72 16.79 -5.40
CA TRP A 115 -12.70 17.23 -6.40
C TRP A 115 -12.36 18.61 -6.94
N PRO A 116 -12.34 18.82 -8.27
CA PRO A 116 -12.52 17.82 -9.34
C PRO A 116 -11.28 16.94 -9.58
N SER A 117 -10.10 17.35 -9.14
CA SER A 117 -8.87 16.58 -9.30
C SER A 117 -7.91 16.78 -8.11
N LEU A 118 -6.84 15.99 -8.08
CA LEU A 118 -5.79 16.12 -7.05
C LEU A 118 -5.05 17.47 -7.15
N ASP A 119 -4.79 17.92 -8.39
CA ASP A 119 -4.05 19.15 -8.67
C ASP A 119 -4.89 20.41 -8.44
N ALA A 120 -6.21 20.33 -8.71
CA ALA A 120 -7.18 21.43 -8.59
C ALA A 120 -8.32 21.06 -7.63
N ASP A 121 -7.98 20.77 -6.38
CA ASP A 121 -8.95 20.37 -5.36
C ASP A 121 -9.66 21.59 -4.76
N ILE A 122 -10.87 21.88 -5.27
CA ILE A 122 -11.71 23.00 -4.78
C ILE A 122 -12.14 22.75 -3.32
N MET A 123 -12.27 21.49 -2.89
CA MET A 123 -12.65 21.16 -1.52
C MET A 123 -11.58 21.59 -0.51
N SER A 124 -10.36 21.88 -0.94
CA SER A 124 -9.30 22.45 -0.09
C SER A 124 -9.68 23.83 0.49
N LEU A 125 -10.63 24.54 -0.13
CA LEU A 125 -11.21 25.78 0.41
C LEU A 125 -11.89 25.55 1.79
N SER A 126 -12.28 24.32 2.10
CA SER A 126 -12.79 23.96 3.44
C SER A 126 -11.79 24.30 4.57
N ALA A 127 -10.51 24.36 4.25
CA ALA A 127 -9.47 24.76 5.20
C ALA A 127 -9.66 26.21 5.72
N LEU A 128 -10.26 27.09 4.92
CA LEU A 128 -10.59 28.46 5.35
C LEU A 128 -11.62 28.46 6.48
N GLY A 129 -12.53 27.47 6.48
CA GLY A 129 -13.52 27.24 7.55
C GLY A 129 -12.99 26.48 8.75
N SER A 130 -11.70 26.22 8.83
CA SER A 130 -11.08 25.35 9.86
C SER A 130 -11.40 25.76 11.30
N ARG A 131 -11.55 27.07 11.54
CA ARG A 131 -11.94 27.62 12.85
C ARG A 131 -13.30 27.13 13.32
N PHE A 132 -14.21 26.83 12.39
CA PHE A 132 -15.57 26.34 12.67
C PHE A 132 -15.66 24.82 12.74
N MET A 133 -14.57 24.13 12.47
CA MET A 133 -14.46 22.68 12.46
C MET A 133 -13.52 22.16 13.57
N PRO A 134 -13.82 22.37 14.87
CA PRO A 134 -13.00 21.82 15.95
C PRO A 134 -13.00 20.29 15.94
N VAL A 135 -12.17 19.67 16.76
CA VAL A 135 -12.20 18.21 16.95
C VAL A 135 -13.60 17.77 17.36
N GLY A 136 -14.14 16.77 16.69
CA GLY A 136 -15.50 16.28 16.91
C GLY A 136 -16.59 17.20 16.35
N PHE A 137 -16.30 18.08 15.40
CA PHE A 137 -17.26 19.03 14.82
C PHE A 137 -18.55 18.38 14.33
N TYR A 138 -18.49 17.19 13.76
CA TYR A 138 -19.68 16.48 13.28
C TYR A 138 -20.57 15.98 14.42
N TYR A 139 -20.02 15.67 15.59
CA TYR A 139 -20.82 15.36 16.77
C TYR A 139 -21.39 16.62 17.45
N LYS A 140 -20.68 17.73 17.37
CA LYS A 140 -21.07 18.97 18.06
C LYS A 140 -22.01 19.83 17.21
N THR A 141 -21.67 19.98 15.92
CA THR A 141 -22.37 20.92 15.02
C THR A 141 -23.55 20.27 14.33
N PHE A 142 -23.43 19.01 13.90
CA PHE A 142 -24.42 18.35 13.04
C PHE A 142 -25.34 17.37 13.78
N ILE A 143 -25.22 17.24 15.11
CA ILE A 143 -26.09 16.35 15.89
C ILE A 143 -27.51 16.90 16.10
N ARG A 144 -27.70 18.20 15.94
CA ARG A 144 -29.01 18.87 16.11
C ARG A 144 -29.35 19.70 14.86
N PRO A 145 -30.64 19.71 14.44
CA PRO A 145 -31.71 18.85 14.92
C PRO A 145 -31.55 17.40 14.45
N LYS A 146 -31.93 16.43 15.30
CA LYS A 146 -31.76 14.99 15.03
C LYS A 146 -32.45 14.54 13.73
N ALA A 147 -33.54 15.17 13.35
CA ALA A 147 -34.28 14.87 12.13
C ALA A 147 -33.46 15.08 10.85
N LEU A 148 -32.45 15.96 10.87
CA LEU A 148 -31.58 16.25 9.71
C LEU A 148 -30.33 15.36 9.67
N TRP A 149 -30.10 14.55 10.70
CA TRP A 149 -28.92 13.67 10.75
C TRP A 149 -28.71 12.79 9.51
N PRO A 150 -29.74 12.14 8.94
CA PRO A 150 -29.57 11.33 7.75
C PRO A 150 -29.04 12.12 6.54
N THR A 151 -29.40 13.41 6.45
CA THR A 151 -28.91 14.31 5.40
C THR A 151 -27.47 14.74 5.66
N TYR A 152 -27.18 15.14 6.89
CA TYR A 152 -25.83 15.51 7.29
C TYR A 152 -24.85 14.33 7.14
N GLU A 153 -25.28 13.13 7.52
CA GLU A 153 -24.46 11.92 7.40
C GLU A 153 -24.07 11.64 5.95
N LYS A 154 -25.02 11.76 5.02
CA LYS A 154 -24.75 11.58 3.58
C LYS A 154 -23.74 12.60 3.06
N ILE A 155 -23.88 13.86 3.43
CA ILE A 155 -22.97 14.93 3.03
C ILE A 155 -21.58 14.69 3.62
N LEU A 156 -21.51 14.38 4.91
CA LEU A 156 -20.24 14.11 5.59
C LEU A 156 -19.54 12.88 5.04
N ARG A 157 -20.29 11.83 4.73
CA ARG A 157 -19.75 10.60 4.10
C ARG A 157 -19.16 10.88 2.72
N ALA A 158 -19.88 11.64 1.89
CA ALA A 158 -19.39 12.03 0.57
C ALA A 158 -18.13 12.92 0.69
N ALA A 159 -18.13 13.87 1.62
CA ALA A 159 -16.98 14.74 1.85
C ALA A 159 -15.78 14.02 2.48
N ALA A 160 -16.00 12.89 3.17
CA ALA A 160 -14.92 12.10 3.76
C ALA A 160 -14.03 11.41 2.73
N GLY A 161 -14.49 11.25 1.48
CA GLY A 161 -13.70 10.63 0.41
C GLY A 161 -13.29 9.19 0.69
N LEU A 162 -14.04 8.48 1.53
CA LEU A 162 -13.76 7.08 1.91
C LEU A 162 -14.11 6.06 0.82
N GLY A 163 -14.40 6.54 -0.39
CA GLY A 163 -14.87 5.71 -1.48
C GLY A 163 -16.32 5.26 -1.30
N TYR A 164 -16.76 4.43 -2.18
CA TYR A 164 -18.10 3.81 -2.15
C TYR A 164 -17.95 2.32 -2.43
N VAL A 165 -18.84 1.53 -1.84
CA VAL A 165 -18.88 0.10 -2.11
C VAL A 165 -19.38 -0.08 -3.55
N THR A 166 -18.61 -0.79 -4.37
CA THR A 166 -19.09 -1.17 -5.72
C THR A 166 -20.20 -2.19 -5.59
N THR A 167 -21.26 -2.03 -6.38
CA THR A 167 -22.36 -2.99 -6.47
C THR A 167 -22.04 -4.14 -7.41
N ASP A 168 -21.06 -3.93 -8.29
CA ASP A 168 -20.56 -4.96 -9.18
C ASP A 168 -19.62 -5.85 -8.37
N VAL A 169 -20.13 -6.97 -7.93
CA VAL A 169 -19.34 -7.99 -7.23
C VAL A 169 -18.38 -8.58 -8.26
N PRO A 170 -17.06 -8.46 -8.09
CA PRO A 170 -16.13 -9.16 -8.95
C PRO A 170 -16.46 -10.66 -8.89
N ASP A 171 -16.48 -11.32 -10.04
CA ASP A 171 -16.68 -12.77 -10.13
C ASP A 171 -15.42 -13.52 -9.64
N VAL A 172 -14.99 -13.15 -8.41
CA VAL A 172 -13.85 -13.75 -7.76
C VAL A 172 -14.34 -14.85 -6.85
N HIS A 173 -14.05 -16.07 -7.22
CA HIS A 173 -14.31 -17.22 -6.39
C HIS A 173 -13.21 -17.36 -5.33
N TYR A 174 -13.61 -17.29 -4.07
CA TYR A 174 -12.70 -17.52 -2.94
C TYR A 174 -12.91 -18.93 -2.38
N ASP A 175 -11.86 -19.73 -2.40
CA ASP A 175 -11.86 -21.02 -1.72
C ASP A 175 -11.93 -20.84 -0.21
N LYS A 176 -12.84 -21.57 0.43
CA LYS A 176 -12.96 -21.64 1.89
C LYS A 176 -12.30 -22.90 2.38
N LYS A 177 -11.30 -22.77 3.24
CA LYS A 177 -10.56 -23.90 3.82
C LYS A 177 -10.57 -23.80 5.34
N TYR A 178 -10.86 -24.92 5.99
CA TYR A 178 -10.63 -25.06 7.42
C TYR A 178 -9.21 -25.60 7.65
N ALA A 179 -8.44 -24.89 8.45
CA ALA A 179 -7.10 -25.30 8.83
C ALA A 179 -7.04 -25.52 10.35
N PHE A 180 -6.28 -26.52 10.78
CA PHE A 180 -6.10 -26.86 12.18
C PHE A 180 -4.62 -26.85 12.50
N ALA A 181 -4.24 -26.07 13.49
CA ALA A 181 -2.88 -25.95 13.98
C ALA A 181 -2.88 -25.89 15.52
N ASP A 182 -1.76 -26.27 16.12
CA ASP A 182 -1.58 -26.13 17.56
C ASP A 182 -1.19 -24.69 17.92
N VAL A 183 -0.50 -24.01 16.98
CA VAL A 183 -0.10 -22.60 17.09
C VAL A 183 -0.40 -21.86 15.80
N LEU A 184 -1.12 -20.76 15.90
CA LEU A 184 -1.34 -19.80 14.81
C LEU A 184 -0.44 -18.59 15.04
N VAL A 185 0.39 -18.27 14.06
CA VAL A 185 1.23 -17.06 14.03
C VAL A 185 0.70 -16.13 12.94
N ILE A 186 0.44 -14.88 13.28
CA ILE A 186 -0.03 -13.87 12.33
C ILE A 186 1.08 -12.85 12.11
N GLY A 187 1.54 -12.75 10.87
CA GLY A 187 2.64 -11.90 10.41
C GLY A 187 3.97 -12.66 10.26
N GLY A 188 4.51 -12.66 9.05
CA GLY A 188 5.77 -13.33 8.68
C GLY A 188 7.01 -12.45 8.81
N GLY A 189 6.97 -11.43 9.67
CA GLY A 189 8.13 -10.62 10.02
C GLY A 189 9.13 -11.41 10.90
N PRO A 190 10.25 -10.80 11.32
CA PRO A 190 11.29 -11.49 12.10
C PRO A 190 10.76 -12.09 13.40
N ALA A 191 9.88 -11.38 14.10
CA ALA A 191 9.26 -11.87 15.33
C ALA A 191 8.36 -13.08 15.06
N GLY A 192 7.50 -13.03 14.03
CA GLY A 192 6.61 -14.13 13.69
C GLY A 192 7.37 -15.36 13.20
N MET A 193 8.37 -15.18 12.33
CA MET A 193 9.22 -16.29 11.89
C MET A 193 9.96 -16.95 13.08
N SER A 194 10.50 -16.15 14.00
CA SER A 194 11.18 -16.66 15.19
C SER A 194 10.21 -17.40 16.12
N ALA A 195 8.99 -16.89 16.29
CA ALA A 195 7.95 -17.54 17.09
C ALA A 195 7.52 -18.87 16.46
N ALA A 196 7.29 -18.89 15.13
CA ALA A 196 6.93 -20.09 14.39
C ALA A 196 8.02 -21.17 14.50
N LEU A 197 9.29 -20.81 14.31
CA LEU A 197 10.43 -21.72 14.46
C LEU A 197 10.56 -22.24 15.89
N SER A 198 10.32 -21.38 16.88
CA SER A 198 10.39 -21.80 18.30
C SER A 198 9.25 -22.76 18.65
N ALA A 199 8.04 -22.49 18.20
CA ALA A 199 6.91 -23.40 18.39
C ALA A 199 7.13 -24.73 17.65
N ALA A 200 7.63 -24.69 16.43
CA ALA A 200 7.90 -25.90 15.65
C ALA A 200 8.94 -26.84 16.31
N LYS A 201 9.93 -26.28 17.00
CA LYS A 201 10.94 -27.07 17.76
C LYS A 201 10.33 -27.90 18.88
N THR A 202 9.16 -27.54 19.40
CA THR A 202 8.44 -28.34 20.40
C THR A 202 7.61 -29.46 19.80
N GLY A 203 7.61 -29.62 18.49
CA GLY A 203 6.79 -30.59 17.76
C GLY A 203 5.38 -30.10 17.43
N ALA A 204 5.02 -28.83 17.75
CA ALA A 204 3.73 -28.24 17.47
C ALA A 204 3.53 -28.06 15.95
N ARG A 205 2.30 -28.26 15.48
CA ARG A 205 1.88 -27.87 14.13
C ARG A 205 1.63 -26.39 14.11
N VAL A 206 2.36 -25.67 13.26
CA VAL A 206 2.30 -24.21 13.18
C VAL A 206 1.66 -23.78 11.87
N LEU A 207 0.71 -22.85 11.93
CA LEU A 207 0.22 -22.11 10.78
C LEU A 207 0.72 -20.67 10.86
N LEU A 208 1.54 -20.26 9.90
CA LEU A 208 2.03 -18.89 9.78
C LEU A 208 1.28 -18.18 8.66
N LEU A 209 0.57 -17.11 8.99
CA LEU A 209 -0.14 -16.28 8.01
C LEU A 209 0.64 -15.00 7.73
N GLU A 210 0.81 -14.69 6.45
CA GLU A 210 1.45 -13.45 5.98
C GLU A 210 0.60 -12.83 4.87
N GLU A 211 0.43 -11.51 4.88
CA GLU A 211 -0.32 -10.78 3.85
C GLU A 211 0.52 -10.47 2.60
N TYR A 212 1.84 -10.41 2.75
CA TYR A 212 2.76 -10.20 1.63
C TYR A 212 3.11 -11.51 0.94
N PRO A 213 3.50 -11.46 -0.35
CA PRO A 213 3.93 -12.66 -1.09
C PRO A 213 5.31 -13.18 -0.67
N PHE A 214 5.91 -12.63 0.38
CA PHE A 214 7.22 -13.02 0.91
C PHE A 214 7.29 -12.80 2.41
N LEU A 215 8.10 -13.60 3.08
CA LEU A 215 8.42 -13.45 4.50
C LEU A 215 9.57 -12.45 4.70
N GLY A 216 9.69 -11.91 5.90
CA GLY A 216 10.79 -11.03 6.29
C GLY A 216 10.35 -9.71 6.93
N GLY A 217 9.14 -9.25 6.61
CA GLY A 217 8.63 -7.97 7.10
C GLY A 217 9.61 -6.83 6.80
N HIS A 218 9.83 -5.93 7.75
CA HIS A 218 10.71 -4.77 7.57
C HIS A 218 12.19 -5.12 7.33
N LEU A 219 12.68 -6.25 7.84
CA LEU A 219 14.06 -6.68 7.59
C LEU A 219 14.34 -6.91 6.10
N ALA A 220 13.33 -7.25 5.30
CA ALA A 220 13.49 -7.54 3.89
C ALA A 220 13.97 -6.32 3.08
N TYR A 221 13.74 -5.09 3.56
CA TYR A 221 14.12 -3.85 2.90
C TYR A 221 15.01 -2.91 3.74
N GLU A 222 15.31 -3.26 5.00
CA GLU A 222 16.26 -2.52 5.81
C GLU A 222 17.70 -2.77 5.34
N ARG A 223 18.53 -1.71 5.45
CA ARG A 223 19.95 -1.75 5.07
C ARG A 223 20.89 -1.80 6.27
N GLN A 224 20.36 -1.80 7.47
CA GLN A 224 21.15 -1.84 8.69
C GLN A 224 21.73 -3.23 8.92
N MET A 225 22.85 -3.27 9.62
CA MET A 225 23.39 -4.48 10.18
C MET A 225 22.61 -4.82 11.46
N VAL A 226 22.33 -6.09 11.66
CA VAL A 226 21.67 -6.62 12.86
C VAL A 226 22.65 -7.50 13.60
N ASP A 227 22.85 -7.20 14.86
CA ASP A 227 23.70 -8.03 15.72
C ASP A 227 22.93 -9.29 16.16
N ILE A 228 23.52 -10.42 15.89
CA ILE A 228 23.04 -11.74 16.30
C ILE A 228 24.12 -12.44 17.13
N SER A 229 23.80 -13.58 17.77
CA SER A 229 24.74 -14.33 18.62
C SER A 229 26.07 -14.66 17.95
N ASP A 230 26.05 -14.84 16.62
CA ASP A 230 27.19 -15.29 15.81
C ASP A 230 27.88 -14.14 15.05
N GLY A 231 27.61 -12.88 15.42
CA GLY A 231 28.16 -11.70 14.80
C GLY A 231 27.11 -10.73 14.25
N SER A 232 27.48 -9.90 13.26
CA SER A 232 26.61 -8.92 12.65
C SER A 232 26.29 -9.33 11.20
N VAL A 233 25.02 -9.27 10.83
CA VAL A 233 24.51 -9.69 9.51
C VAL A 233 23.63 -8.60 8.91
N ALA A 234 23.59 -8.46 7.59
CA ALA A 234 22.69 -7.53 6.94
C ALA A 234 21.22 -7.93 7.19
N ALA A 235 20.37 -6.95 7.46
CA ALA A 235 18.96 -7.20 7.83
C ALA A 235 18.22 -8.04 6.78
N ASN A 236 18.39 -7.72 5.50
CA ASN A 236 17.78 -8.48 4.40
C ASN A 236 18.30 -9.93 4.31
N GLU A 237 19.58 -10.15 4.61
CA GLU A 237 20.17 -11.50 4.63
C GLU A 237 19.61 -12.32 5.81
N LEU A 238 19.44 -11.68 6.98
CA LEU A 238 18.77 -12.30 8.12
C LEU A 238 17.32 -12.68 7.79
N ALA A 239 16.58 -11.81 7.09
CA ALA A 239 15.23 -12.09 6.65
C ALA A 239 15.17 -13.34 5.76
N GLU A 240 16.06 -13.44 4.76
CA GLU A 240 16.13 -14.58 3.86
C GLU A 240 16.56 -15.86 4.58
N ARG A 241 17.49 -15.76 5.54
CA ARG A 241 17.92 -16.90 6.36
C ARG A 241 16.75 -17.45 7.19
N LEU A 242 16.00 -16.58 7.86
CA LEU A 242 14.83 -16.97 8.64
C LEU A 242 13.72 -17.57 7.75
N ALA A 243 13.44 -16.96 6.60
CA ALA A 243 12.45 -17.46 5.66
C ALA A 243 12.81 -18.88 5.15
N ARG A 244 14.09 -19.12 4.82
CA ARG A 244 14.56 -20.46 4.47
C ARG A 244 14.43 -21.45 5.61
N GLN A 245 14.70 -21.04 6.86
CA GLN A 245 14.51 -21.91 8.01
C GLN A 245 13.03 -22.28 8.19
N VAL A 246 12.10 -21.32 8.05
CA VAL A 246 10.66 -21.58 8.11
C VAL A 246 10.23 -22.56 7.01
N ALA A 247 10.66 -22.32 5.76
CA ALA A 247 10.31 -23.18 4.63
C ALA A 247 10.82 -24.62 4.77
N ASN A 248 11.92 -24.82 5.48
CA ASN A 248 12.51 -26.14 5.70
C ASN A 248 11.93 -26.90 6.92
N GLN A 249 11.02 -26.27 7.66
CA GLN A 249 10.37 -26.93 8.80
C GLN A 249 9.09 -27.66 8.36
N PRO A 250 9.04 -29.00 8.45
CA PRO A 250 7.91 -29.78 7.94
C PRO A 250 6.60 -29.56 8.68
N ASN A 251 6.66 -29.08 9.93
CA ASN A 251 5.50 -28.80 10.77
C ASN A 251 5.11 -27.30 10.79
N ILE A 252 5.67 -26.49 9.90
CA ILE A 252 5.21 -25.11 9.63
C ILE A 252 4.54 -25.07 8.27
N GLN A 253 3.29 -24.63 8.23
CA GLN A 253 2.58 -24.27 7.01
C GLN A 253 2.52 -22.74 6.91
N VAL A 254 2.93 -22.18 5.76
CA VAL A 254 2.80 -20.76 5.43
C VAL A 254 1.67 -20.56 4.45
#